data_247bc4a643195dbb6eac37fe178e35f2
#
_entry.id   247bc4a643195dbb6eac37fe178e35f2
#
_cell.length_a   1.000
_cell.length_b   1.000
_cell.length_c   1.000
_cell.angle_alpha   90.00
_cell.angle_beta   90.00
_cell.angle_gamma   90.00
#
_symmetry.space_group_name_H-M   'P 1'
#
loop_
_entity.id
_entity.type
_entity.pdbx_description
1 polymer ?
#
loop_
_entity_poly.entity_id
_entity_poly.type
_entity_poly.pdbx_seq_one_letter_code
_entity_poly.pdbx_strand_id
1 'polypeptide(L)'
;MTTALGEKIRILRQKQGYTLEKLAELTESSKSYIWELENKNPPRPSAEKVAKIAAALKVTSDYLVDESGLASEADATDQAFFRKYRGMDPSTKDKIRRMIDLWDGKE
;
A
#
# COMPACT_ATOMS: atom_id res chain seq x y z
N MET A 1 -4.95 5.79 21.84
CA MET A 1 -5.59 4.57 21.35
C MET A 1 -5.55 4.55 19.84
N THR A 2 -5.01 3.46 19.26
CA THR A 2 -4.86 3.39 17.81
C THR A 2 -6.16 2.89 17.16
N THR A 3 -6.39 3.28 15.91
CA THR A 3 -7.53 2.82 15.12
C THR A 3 -7.14 1.59 14.32
N ALA A 4 -8.12 0.89 13.74
CA ALA A 4 -7.86 -0.24 12.84
C ALA A 4 -7.03 0.24 11.64
N LEU A 5 -7.33 1.42 11.10
CA LEU A 5 -6.58 2.01 10.00
C LEU A 5 -5.14 2.28 10.41
N GLY A 6 -4.94 2.90 11.57
CA GLY A 6 -3.59 3.21 12.06
C GLY A 6 -2.75 1.95 12.27
N GLU A 7 -3.34 0.91 12.79
CA GLU A 7 -2.66 -0.37 12.99
C GLU A 7 -2.21 -0.98 11.66
N LYS A 8 -3.08 -0.98 10.66
CA LYS A 8 -2.73 -1.47 9.33
C LYS A 8 -1.60 -0.65 8.70
N ILE A 9 -1.67 0.66 8.81
CA ILE A 9 -0.62 1.53 8.26
C ILE A 9 0.72 1.19 8.90
N ARG A 10 0.76 1.05 10.21
CA ARG A 10 2.01 0.73 10.91
C ARG A 10 2.58 -0.61 10.46
N ILE A 11 1.75 -1.65 10.45
CA ILE A 11 2.19 -3.00 10.06
C ILE A 11 2.72 -3.00 8.63
N LEU A 12 1.98 -2.41 7.70
CA LEU A 12 2.37 -2.38 6.29
C LEU A 12 3.62 -1.53 6.08
N ARG A 13 3.73 -0.41 6.81
CA ARG A 13 4.92 0.44 6.75
C ARG A 13 6.16 -0.35 7.17
N GLN A 14 6.07 -1.07 8.29
CA GLN A 14 7.18 -1.88 8.80
C GLN A 14 7.54 -3.00 7.82
N LYS A 15 6.55 -3.62 7.19
CA LYS A 15 6.80 -4.67 6.19
C LYS A 15 7.53 -4.13 4.98
N GLN A 16 7.27 -2.87 4.59
CA GLN A 16 7.98 -2.23 3.49
C GLN A 16 9.37 -1.73 3.90
N GLY A 17 9.67 -1.74 5.20
CA GLY A 17 10.94 -1.23 5.68
C GLY A 17 11.00 0.29 5.69
N TYR A 18 9.87 0.96 5.71
CA TYR A 18 9.83 2.43 5.70
C TYR A 18 9.89 3.00 7.10
N THR A 19 10.62 4.11 7.24
CA THR A 19 10.53 4.96 8.44
C THR A 19 9.27 5.81 8.36
N LEU A 20 8.93 6.46 9.47
CA LEU A 20 7.83 7.43 9.46
C LEU A 20 8.12 8.56 8.46
N GLU A 21 9.36 9.04 8.41
CA GLU A 21 9.78 10.08 7.47
C GLU A 21 9.60 9.63 6.03
N LYS A 22 9.98 8.39 5.73
CA LYS A 22 9.88 7.86 4.36
C LYS A 22 8.44 7.77 3.91
N LEU A 23 7.57 7.23 4.75
CA LEU A 23 6.15 7.15 4.39
C LEU A 23 5.54 8.54 4.24
N ALA A 24 5.92 9.48 5.12
CA ALA A 24 5.47 10.87 5.01
C ALA A 24 5.88 11.48 3.67
N GLU A 25 7.14 11.30 3.27
CA GLU A 25 7.63 11.77 1.98
C GLU A 25 6.84 11.19 0.82
N LEU A 26 6.63 9.87 0.81
CA LEU A 26 5.92 9.19 -0.27
C LEU A 26 4.46 9.61 -0.39
N THR A 27 3.86 10.07 0.68
CA THR A 27 2.44 10.44 0.72
C THR A 27 2.21 11.95 0.77
N GLU A 28 3.29 12.72 0.65
CA GLU A 28 3.24 14.19 0.72
C GLU A 28 2.61 14.65 2.04
N SER A 29 3.03 14.03 3.12
CA SER A 29 2.52 14.30 4.47
C SER A 29 3.67 14.69 5.38
N SER A 30 3.36 15.13 6.60
CA SER A 30 4.37 15.35 7.61
C SER A 30 4.59 14.06 8.41
N LYS A 31 5.78 13.93 9.00
CA LYS A 31 6.08 12.82 9.91
C LYS A 31 5.09 12.79 11.07
N SER A 32 4.78 13.96 11.63
CA SER A 32 3.83 14.08 12.75
C SER A 32 2.47 13.53 12.37
N TYR A 33 2.01 13.81 11.15
CA TYR A 33 0.71 13.34 10.69
C TYR A 33 0.68 11.80 10.59
N ILE A 34 1.74 11.21 10.01
CA ILE A 34 1.82 9.75 9.91
C ILE A 34 1.85 9.13 11.31
N TRP A 35 2.64 9.72 12.20
CA TRP A 35 2.71 9.25 13.59
C TRP A 35 1.33 9.30 14.26
N GLU A 36 0.58 10.38 14.05
CA GLU A 36 -0.76 10.51 14.62
C GLU A 36 -1.71 9.45 14.06
N LEU A 37 -1.64 9.18 12.76
CA LEU A 37 -2.45 8.13 12.13
C LEU A 37 -2.18 6.76 12.76
N GLU A 38 -0.93 6.48 13.08
CA GLU A 38 -0.55 5.18 13.66
C GLU A 38 -0.84 5.05 15.14
N ASN A 39 -0.79 6.16 15.89
CA ASN A 39 -0.80 6.10 17.35
C ASN A 39 -1.97 6.80 18.02
N LYS A 40 -2.72 7.60 17.31
CA LYS A 40 -3.83 8.38 17.83
C LYS A 40 -5.10 8.05 17.06
N ASN A 41 -6.12 8.87 17.27
CA ASN A 41 -7.38 8.75 16.54
C ASN A 41 -7.71 10.11 15.91
N PRO A 42 -6.91 10.55 14.94
CA PRO A 42 -7.16 11.84 14.28
C PRO A 42 -8.40 11.76 13.39
N PRO A 43 -8.89 12.89 12.88
CA PRO A 43 -9.96 12.86 11.88
C PRO A 43 -9.58 11.96 10.73
N ARG A 44 -10.58 11.29 10.17
CA ARG A 44 -10.35 10.33 9.08
C ARG A 44 -9.68 11.03 7.89
N PRO A 45 -8.63 10.42 7.30
CA PRO A 45 -7.99 10.99 6.13
C PRO A 45 -8.95 11.09 4.94
N SER A 46 -8.69 12.06 4.07
CA SER A 46 -9.45 12.19 2.82
C SER A 46 -9.24 10.97 1.94
N ALA A 47 -10.15 10.74 1.00
CA ALA A 47 -10.01 9.66 0.03
C ALA A 47 -8.71 9.77 -0.76
N GLU A 48 -8.32 11.01 -1.11
CA GLU A 48 -7.05 11.25 -1.81
C GLU A 48 -5.85 10.83 -0.97
N LYS A 49 -5.85 11.19 0.32
CA LYS A 49 -4.76 10.82 1.22
C LYS A 49 -4.71 9.30 1.40
N VAL A 50 -5.87 8.66 1.58
CA VAL A 50 -5.93 7.20 1.69
C VAL A 50 -5.34 6.55 0.44
N ALA A 51 -5.68 7.07 -0.75
CA ALA A 51 -5.15 6.53 -2.00
C ALA A 51 -3.62 6.64 -2.07
N LYS A 52 -3.05 7.76 -1.62
CA LYS A 52 -1.59 7.95 -1.60
C LYS A 52 -0.93 6.99 -0.63
N ILE A 53 -1.50 6.80 0.54
CA ILE A 53 -0.97 5.88 1.54
C ILE A 53 -1.04 4.45 1.01
N ALA A 54 -2.17 4.06 0.43
CA ALA A 54 -2.34 2.72 -0.14
C ALA A 54 -1.31 2.45 -1.23
N ALA A 55 -1.10 3.41 -2.13
CA ALA A 55 -0.11 3.27 -3.20
C ALA A 55 1.30 3.08 -2.63
N ALA A 56 1.66 3.88 -1.63
CA ALA A 56 2.97 3.79 -0.99
C ALA A 56 3.16 2.44 -0.29
N LEU A 57 2.10 1.90 0.30
CA LEU A 57 2.14 0.64 1.02
C LEU A 57 1.85 -0.58 0.13
N LYS A 58 1.57 -0.34 -1.16
CA LYS A 58 1.36 -1.38 -2.18
C LYS A 58 0.14 -2.26 -1.89
N VAL A 59 -0.93 -1.64 -1.43
CA VAL A 59 -2.23 -2.28 -1.21
C VAL A 59 -3.32 -1.39 -1.82
N THR A 60 -4.56 -1.88 -1.80
CA THR A 60 -5.69 -1.09 -2.29
C THR A 60 -6.22 -0.17 -1.19
N SER A 61 -6.86 0.92 -1.61
CA SER A 61 -7.55 1.82 -0.66
C SER A 61 -8.64 1.08 0.11
N ASP A 62 -9.36 0.20 -0.58
CA ASP A 62 -10.43 -0.59 0.03
C ASP A 62 -9.91 -1.43 1.20
N TYR A 63 -8.74 -2.03 1.03
CA TYR A 63 -8.12 -2.81 2.10
C TYR A 63 -7.80 -1.94 3.31
N LEU A 64 -7.25 -0.73 3.08
CA LEU A 64 -6.89 0.16 4.19
C LEU A 64 -8.09 0.56 5.01
N VAL A 65 -9.22 0.86 4.36
CA VAL A 65 -10.41 1.36 5.08
C VAL A 65 -11.34 0.25 5.57
N ASP A 66 -11.07 -0.99 5.23
CA ASP A 66 -11.90 -2.12 5.65
C ASP A 66 -11.74 -2.37 7.15
N GLU A 67 -12.84 -2.27 7.88
CA GLU A 67 -12.85 -2.47 9.33
C GLU A 67 -13.34 -3.87 9.72
N SER A 68 -13.79 -4.66 8.74
CA SER A 68 -14.35 -5.98 9.01
C SER A 68 -13.30 -7.01 9.42
N GLY A 69 -12.05 -6.79 9.01
CA GLY A 69 -10.97 -7.75 9.24
C GLY A 69 -11.02 -8.96 8.31
N LEU A 70 -11.96 -8.96 7.35
CA LEU A 70 -12.12 -10.08 6.42
C LEU A 70 -11.28 -9.95 5.15
N ALA A 71 -10.82 -8.73 4.83
CA ALA A 71 -10.02 -8.50 3.63
C ALA A 71 -8.62 -9.07 3.81
N SER A 72 -8.14 -9.77 2.77
CA SER A 72 -6.81 -10.38 2.79
C SER A 72 -5.75 -9.38 2.35
N GLU A 73 -4.68 -9.25 3.14
CA GLU A 73 -3.53 -8.42 2.76
C GLU A 73 -2.88 -8.94 1.48
N ALA A 74 -2.74 -10.26 1.35
CA ALA A 74 -2.15 -10.87 0.16
C ALA A 74 -2.96 -10.53 -1.09
N ASP A 75 -4.29 -10.65 -1.02
CA ASP A 75 -5.14 -10.30 -2.14
C ASP A 75 -5.06 -8.81 -2.47
N ALA A 76 -5.00 -7.95 -1.45
CA ALA A 76 -4.89 -6.50 -1.65
C ALA A 76 -3.57 -6.14 -2.34
N THR A 77 -2.50 -6.81 -1.98
CA THR A 77 -1.18 -6.61 -2.60
C THR A 77 -1.20 -7.06 -4.06
N ASP A 78 -1.80 -8.22 -4.32
CA ASP A 78 -1.93 -8.75 -5.69
C ASP A 78 -2.78 -7.82 -6.56
N GLN A 79 -3.90 -7.33 -6.03
CA GLN A 79 -4.78 -6.41 -6.74
C GLN A 79 -4.08 -5.09 -7.05
N ALA A 80 -3.31 -4.55 -6.11
CA ALA A 80 -2.56 -3.32 -6.32
C ALA A 80 -1.51 -3.50 -7.42
N PHE A 81 -0.80 -4.63 -7.40
CA PHE A 81 0.16 -4.94 -8.45
C PHE A 81 -0.53 -5.08 -9.81
N PHE A 82 -1.65 -5.77 -9.85
CA PHE A 82 -2.38 -5.99 -11.10
C PHE A 82 -2.87 -4.67 -11.71
N ARG A 83 -3.39 -3.77 -10.89
CA ARG A 83 -3.82 -2.44 -11.36
C ARG A 83 -2.64 -1.67 -11.97
N LYS A 84 -1.50 -1.70 -11.30
CA LYS A 84 -0.29 -1.06 -11.79
C LYS A 84 0.17 -1.66 -13.11
N TYR A 85 0.18 -3.00 -13.16
CA TYR A 85 0.58 -3.74 -14.36
C TYR A 85 -0.33 -3.40 -15.55
N ARG A 86 -1.64 -3.35 -15.34
CA ARG A 86 -2.59 -3.04 -16.42
C ARG A 86 -2.36 -1.66 -17.02
N GLY A 87 -1.85 -0.72 -16.24
CA GLY A 87 -1.57 0.63 -16.73
C GLY A 87 -0.26 0.78 -17.47
N MET A 88 0.55 -0.28 -17.54
CA MET A 88 1.84 -0.24 -18.21
C MET A 88 1.68 -0.40 -19.73
N ASP A 89 2.68 0.09 -20.48
CA ASP A 89 2.69 -0.10 -21.93
C ASP A 89 2.98 -1.56 -22.29
N PRO A 90 2.64 -1.99 -23.52
CA PRO A 90 2.83 -3.39 -23.92
C PRO A 90 4.28 -3.88 -23.82
N SER A 91 5.25 -3.02 -24.10
CA SER A 91 6.67 -3.38 -24.04
C SER A 91 7.08 -3.70 -22.61
N THR A 92 6.67 -2.88 -21.64
CA THR A 92 6.97 -3.09 -20.22
C THR A 92 6.29 -4.37 -19.71
N LYS A 93 5.04 -4.59 -20.10
CA LYS A 93 4.31 -5.80 -19.72
C LYS A 93 5.02 -7.05 -20.21
N ASP A 94 5.51 -7.01 -21.44
CA ASP A 94 6.23 -8.13 -22.03
C ASP A 94 7.50 -8.46 -21.24
N LYS A 95 8.25 -7.44 -20.85
CA LYS A 95 9.45 -7.62 -20.03
C LYS A 95 9.13 -8.27 -18.69
N ILE A 96 8.05 -7.86 -18.07
CA ILE A 96 7.63 -8.43 -16.78
C ILE A 96 7.25 -9.88 -16.95
N ARG A 97 6.51 -10.23 -18.00
CA ARG A 97 6.13 -11.61 -18.28
C ARG A 97 7.36 -12.49 -18.48
N ARG A 98 8.36 -12.00 -19.22
CA ARG A 98 9.61 -12.73 -19.45
C ARG A 98 10.37 -12.97 -18.15
N MET A 99 10.42 -11.97 -17.27
CA MET A 99 11.06 -12.11 -15.96
C MET A 99 10.39 -13.19 -15.14
N ILE A 100 9.07 -13.20 -15.13
CA ILE A 100 8.30 -14.19 -14.38
C ILE A 100 8.57 -15.59 -14.93
N ASP A 101 8.60 -15.74 -16.23
CA ASP A 101 8.87 -17.04 -16.86
C ASP A 101 10.25 -17.57 -16.50
N LEU A 102 11.25 -16.67 -16.47
CA LEU A 102 12.61 -17.04 -16.06
C LEU A 102 12.67 -17.51 -14.62
N TRP A 103 11.98 -16.81 -13.73
CA TRP A 103 11.99 -17.12 -12.31
C TRP A 103 11.22 -18.38 -11.97
N ASP A 104 10.14 -18.62 -12.71
CA ASP A 104 9.27 -19.77 -12.51
C ASP A 104 9.84 -21.05 -13.14
N GLY A 105 10.86 -20.92 -13.98
CA GLY A 105 11.43 -22.05 -14.69
C GLY A 105 10.53 -22.61 -15.77
N LYS A 106 9.52 -21.86 -16.20
CA LYS A 106 8.60 -22.23 -17.27
C LYS A 106 8.92 -21.46 -18.52
N GLU A 107 8.72 -22.12 -19.64
CA GLU A 107 8.96 -21.53 -20.95
C GLU A 107 7.68 -20.98 -21.56
#